data_e008a9066cd0b386a6751c283b66acc2
#
_entry.id   e008a9066cd0b386a6751c283b66acc2
#
_cell.length_a   1.000
_cell.length_b   1.000
_cell.length_c   1.000
_cell.angle_alpha   90.00
_cell.angle_beta   90.00
_cell.angle_gamma   90.00
#
_symmetry.space_group_name_H-M   'P 1'
#
loop_
_entity.id
_entity.type
_entity.pdbx_description
1 polymer ?
#
loop_
_entity_poly.entity_id
_entity_poly.type
_entity_poly.pdbx_seq_one_letter_code
_entity_poly.pdbx_strand_id
1 'polypeptide(L)' 'MLRLVIVSPSGELSRTTAAKVSFPGEAGAFTVLPGHAPLVSGLAAGEIVYAESDG' A
#
# COMPACT_ATOMS: atom_id res chain seq x y z
N MET A 1 4.20 10.11 8.40
CA MET A 1 3.87 8.67 8.37
C MET A 1 3.00 8.38 7.16
N LEU A 2 3.13 7.20 6.60
CA LEU A 2 2.25 6.74 5.54
C LEU A 2 0.99 6.13 6.15
N ARG A 3 -0.15 6.46 5.58
CA ARG A 3 -1.41 5.77 5.88
C ARG A 3 -1.69 4.78 4.77
N LEU A 4 -1.97 3.56 5.15
CA LEU A 4 -2.14 2.45 4.21
C LEU A 4 -3.50 1.81 4.40
N VAL A 5 -4.19 1.54 3.30
CA VAL A 5 -5.40 0.75 3.28
C VAL A 5 -5.20 -0.37 2.28
N ILE A 6 -5.33 -1.60 2.73
CA ILE A 6 -5.15 -2.78 1.90
C ILE A 6 -6.48 -3.52 1.84
N VAL A 7 -6.95 -3.80 0.62
CA VAL A 7 -8.19 -4.54 0.39
C VAL A 7 -7.84 -5.88 -0.24
N SER A 8 -8.25 -6.96 0.43
CA SER A 8 -8.03 -8.30 -0.09
C SER A 8 -9.12 -8.71 -1.09
N PRO A 9 -8.89 -9.73 -1.93
CA PRO A 9 -9.90 -10.22 -2.86
C PRO A 9 -11.19 -10.70 -2.19
N SER A 10 -11.12 -11.10 -0.91
CA SER A 10 -12.29 -11.52 -0.15
C SER A 10 -13.10 -10.33 0.40
N GLY A 11 -12.64 -9.12 0.18
CA GLY A 11 -13.31 -7.91 0.67
C GLY A 11 -12.83 -7.44 2.03
N GLU A 12 -11.87 -8.11 2.65
CA GLU A 12 -11.32 -7.65 3.91
C GLU A 12 -10.54 -6.36 3.71
N LEU A 13 -10.62 -5.48 4.71
CA LEU A 13 -9.98 -4.18 4.70
C LEU A 13 -9.04 -4.09 5.89
N SER A 14 -7.78 -3.76 5.64
CA SER A 14 -6.78 -3.51 6.67
C SER A 14 -6.27 -2.10 6.58
N ARG A 15 -6.11 -1.44 7.73
CA ARG A 15 -5.56 -0.08 7.81
C ARG A 15 -4.37 -0.08 8.75
N THR A 16 -3.31 0.61 8.34
CA THR A 16 -2.11 0.72 9.15
C THR A 16 -1.36 2.00 8.82
N THR A 17 -0.38 2.33 9.66
CA THR A 17 0.53 3.44 9.41
C THR A 17 1.95 2.92 9.49
N ALA A 18 2.85 3.50 8.69
CA ALA A 18 4.24 3.10 8.66
C ALA A 18 5.12 4.26 8.21
N ALA A 19 6.38 4.24 8.62
CA ALA A 19 7.36 5.21 8.12
C ALA A 19 7.86 4.82 6.72
N LYS A 20 7.80 3.54 6.41
CA LYS A 20 8.26 2.99 5.14
C LYS A 20 7.63 1.61 4.98
N VAL A 21 7.23 1.28 3.77
CA VAL A 21 6.64 -0.03 3.51
C VAL A 21 7.04 -0.54 2.14
N SER A 22 7.27 -1.85 2.04
CA SER A 22 7.56 -2.54 0.79
C SER A 22 6.47 -3.57 0.52
N PHE A 23 6.06 -3.68 -0.74
CA PHE A 23 5.00 -4.59 -1.16
C PHE A 23 5.45 -5.48 -2.31
N PRO A 24 4.95 -6.72 -2.39
CA PRO A 24 5.15 -7.58 -3.56
C PRO A 24 4.14 -7.19 -4.65
N GLY A 25 4.48 -6.20 -5.46
CA GLY A 25 3.63 -5.75 -6.55
C GLY A 25 3.54 -6.77 -7.69
N GLU A 26 2.53 -6.63 -8.54
CA GLU A 26 2.33 -7.51 -9.70
C GLU A 26 3.49 -7.43 -10.71
N ALA A 27 4.06 -6.25 -10.87
CA ALA A 27 5.18 -6.03 -11.79
C ALA A 27 6.54 -6.16 -11.10
N GLY A 28 6.57 -6.54 -9.82
CA GLY A 28 7.77 -6.63 -9.00
C GLY A 28 7.60 -5.89 -7.68
N ALA A 29 8.49 -6.13 -6.74
CA ALA A 29 8.42 -5.49 -5.43
C ALA A 29 8.65 -3.98 -5.55
N PHE A 30 7.94 -3.21 -4.73
CA PHE A 30 8.11 -1.77 -4.69
C PHE A 30 8.08 -1.26 -3.25
N THR A 31 8.67 -0.10 -3.03
CA THR A 31 8.76 0.53 -1.71
C THR A 31 8.09 1.89 -1.74
N VAL A 32 7.30 2.20 -0.72
CA VAL A 32 6.65 3.49 -0.56
C VAL A 32 7.26 4.21 0.63
N LEU A 33 7.64 5.46 0.46
CA LEU A 33 8.26 6.31 1.48
C LEU A 33 7.34 7.48 1.82
N PRO A 34 7.48 8.06 3.03
CA PRO A 34 6.75 9.29 3.39
C PRO A 34 7.05 10.42 2.38
N GLY A 35 6.06 11.25 2.11
CA GLY A 35 6.19 12.34 1.13
C GLY A 35 5.85 11.93 -0.29
N HIS A 36 5.62 10.64 -0.54
CA HIS A 36 5.17 10.16 -1.83
C HIS A 36 3.75 10.65 -2.12
N ALA A 37 3.42 10.90 -3.39
CA ALA A 37 2.06 11.20 -3.78
C ALA A 37 1.14 10.00 -3.49
N PRO A 38 -0.17 10.22 -3.26
CA PRO A 38 -1.09 9.12 -3.07
C PRO A 38 -0.99 8.09 -4.20
N LEU A 39 -1.08 6.82 -3.82
CA LEU A 39 -0.78 5.71 -4.72
C LEU A 39 -1.84 4.62 -4.55
N VAL A 40 -2.28 4.05 -5.66
CA VAL A 40 -3.09 2.83 -5.67
C VAL A 40 -2.36 1.83 -6.55
N SER A 41 -2.17 0.62 -6.03
CA SER A 41 -1.45 -0.42 -6.76
C SER A 41 -2.00 -1.81 -6.46
N GLY A 42 -1.99 -2.68 -7.46
CA GLY A 42 -2.27 -4.10 -7.27
C GLY A 42 -1.06 -4.84 -6.72
N LEU A 43 -1.32 -5.78 -5.82
CA LEU A 43 -0.29 -6.62 -5.22
C LEU A 43 -0.32 -8.01 -5.85
N ALA A 44 0.80 -8.75 -5.71
CA ALA A 44 0.95 -10.07 -6.32
C ALA A 44 -0.09 -11.09 -5.84
N ALA A 45 -0.61 -10.92 -4.63
CA ALA A 45 -1.65 -11.79 -4.07
C ALA A 45 -3.08 -11.40 -4.49
N GLY A 46 -3.23 -10.44 -5.40
CA GLY A 46 -4.54 -9.95 -5.82
C GLY A 46 -5.13 -8.88 -4.90
N GLU A 47 -4.40 -8.47 -3.90
CA GLU A 47 -4.79 -7.38 -3.02
C GLU A 47 -4.56 -6.04 -3.70
N ILE A 48 -5.26 -5.01 -3.21
CA ILE A 48 -5.07 -3.63 -3.67
C ILE A 48 -4.63 -2.81 -2.47
N VAL A 49 -3.55 -2.06 -2.62
CA VAL A 49 -3.09 -1.13 -1.59
C VAL A 49 -3.34 0.31 -2.04
N TYR A 50 -3.86 1.11 -1.11
CA TYR A 50 -3.93 2.56 -1.25
C TYR A 50 -3.00 3.14 -0.19
N ALA A 51 -2.06 3.97 -0.61
CA ALA A 51 -1.09 4.58 0.28
C ALA A 51 -1.08 6.09 0.09
N GLU A 52 -1.07 6.84 1.20
CA GLU A 52 -0.90 8.28 1.16
C GLU A 52 -0.03 8.74 2.30
N SER A 53 0.66 9.85 2.10
CA SER A 53 1.47 10.47 3.14
C SER A 53 0.63 11.50 3.87
N ASP A 54 0.65 11.48 5.20
CA ASP A 54 -0.05 12.45 6.03
C ASP A 54 0.90 13.49 6.66
N GLY A 55 2.07 13.57 6.12
CA GLY A 55 3.08 14.53 6.59
C GLY A 55 4.39 14.40 5.91
#